data_30d53b8f469aadc8b7300c54df903fe6
#
_entry.id   30d53b8f469aadc8b7300c54df903fe6
#
_cell.length_a   1.000
_cell.length_b   1.000
_cell.length_c   1.000
_cell.angle_alpha   90.00
_cell.angle_beta   90.00
_cell.angle_gamma   90.00
#
_symmetry.space_group_name_H-M   'P 1'
#
loop_
_entity.id
_entity.type
_entity.pdbx_description
1 polymer ?
#
loop_
_entity_poly.entity_id
_entity_poly.type
_entity_poly.pdbx_seq_one_letter_code
_entity_poly.pdbx_strand_id
1 'polypeptide(L)'
;MRRKKQIIIPALLFFFIAALCAGYVSDYYHTDENVQVYLQKKDSVSILEMPDGLYLDGPGDDAAVIFYPGAKVEYTAYLPLLSDLAKRGIDCFLIKMPCNLAFFGQNKAKKIMDSYEYDQWYLSGHSLGGAMAASYASGHMESLDGLVLLAAYPTKSLKSDSFSVLSIYGSEDGVLNMEKVEEGKGKMPADYTEICIEGGNHAQFGNY
;
A
#
# COMPACT_ATOMS: atom_id res chain seq x y z
N MET A 1 -28.00 -30.37 -31.83
CA MET A 1 -28.46 -29.27 -30.98
C MET A 1 -27.97 -29.35 -29.49
N ARG A 2 -27.92 -30.51 -28.84
CA ARG A 2 -27.46 -30.63 -27.45
C ARG A 2 -26.02 -30.15 -27.20
N ARG A 3 -25.02 -30.48 -28.06
CA ARG A 3 -23.62 -30.07 -27.90
C ARG A 3 -23.38 -28.55 -27.97
N LYS A 4 -24.12 -27.81 -28.79
CA LYS A 4 -24.00 -26.34 -28.88
C LYS A 4 -24.51 -25.66 -27.60
N LYS A 5 -25.60 -26.16 -26.99
CA LYS A 5 -26.10 -25.65 -25.70
C LYS A 5 -25.12 -25.89 -24.53
N GLN A 6 -24.35 -27.00 -24.57
CA GLN A 6 -23.35 -27.34 -23.55
C GLN A 6 -22.16 -26.38 -23.51
N ILE A 7 -21.86 -25.70 -24.65
CA ILE A 7 -20.77 -24.71 -24.71
C ILE A 7 -21.29 -23.27 -24.48
N ILE A 8 -22.52 -22.98 -24.92
CA ILE A 8 -23.08 -21.63 -24.82
C ILE A 8 -23.33 -21.20 -23.36
N ILE A 9 -23.86 -22.08 -22.52
CA ILE A 9 -24.17 -21.75 -21.12
C ILE A 9 -22.90 -21.42 -20.32
N PRO A 10 -21.82 -22.23 -20.33
CA PRO A 10 -20.58 -21.85 -19.65
C PRO A 10 -19.92 -20.59 -20.22
N ALA A 11 -20.01 -20.37 -21.52
CA ALA A 11 -19.49 -19.14 -22.14
C ALA A 11 -20.27 -17.91 -21.66
N LEU A 12 -21.58 -17.94 -21.64
CA LEU A 12 -22.41 -16.85 -21.10
C LEU A 12 -22.13 -16.57 -19.63
N LEU A 13 -21.99 -17.65 -18.82
CA LEU A 13 -21.64 -17.52 -17.42
C LEU A 13 -20.25 -16.87 -17.23
N PHE A 14 -19.27 -17.28 -18.05
CA PHE A 14 -17.94 -16.69 -18.04
C PHE A 14 -17.98 -15.18 -18.36
N PHE A 15 -18.69 -14.78 -19.43
CA PHE A 15 -18.83 -13.39 -19.79
C PHE A 15 -19.58 -12.58 -18.73
N PHE A 16 -20.59 -13.17 -18.10
CA PHE A 16 -21.32 -12.54 -17.00
C PHE A 16 -20.41 -12.31 -15.80
N ILE A 17 -19.63 -13.32 -15.37
CA ILE A 17 -18.67 -13.18 -14.27
C ILE A 17 -17.58 -12.16 -14.62
N ALA A 18 -17.05 -12.21 -15.85
CA ALA A 18 -16.06 -11.25 -16.31
C ALA A 18 -16.59 -9.80 -16.31
N ALA A 19 -17.84 -9.58 -16.68
CA ALA A 19 -18.49 -8.28 -16.61
C ALA A 19 -18.68 -7.80 -15.17
N LEU A 20 -19.08 -8.67 -14.25
CA LEU A 20 -19.15 -8.36 -12.81
C LEU A 20 -17.79 -7.99 -12.25
N CYS A 21 -16.74 -8.76 -12.57
CA CYS A 21 -15.37 -8.46 -12.16
C CYS A 21 -14.89 -7.12 -12.73
N ALA A 22 -15.13 -6.85 -14.01
CA ALA A 22 -14.78 -5.59 -14.65
C ALA A 22 -15.50 -4.41 -13.98
N GLY A 23 -16.82 -4.54 -13.72
CA GLY A 23 -17.58 -3.54 -12.98
C GLY A 23 -17.02 -3.29 -11.56
N TYR A 24 -16.69 -4.35 -10.85
CA TYR A 24 -16.09 -4.23 -9.51
C TYR A 24 -14.75 -3.51 -9.51
N VAL A 25 -13.89 -3.80 -10.48
CA VAL A 25 -12.55 -3.21 -10.59
C VAL A 25 -12.60 -1.76 -11.08
N SER A 26 -13.57 -1.41 -11.94
CA SER A 26 -13.74 -0.04 -12.45
C SER A 26 -14.38 0.92 -11.45
N ASP A 27 -15.04 0.41 -10.42
CA ASP A 27 -15.60 1.17 -9.31
C ASP A 27 -14.54 1.33 -8.21
N TYR A 28 -13.80 2.46 -8.19
CA TYR A 28 -12.76 2.74 -7.21
C TYR A 28 -12.74 4.23 -6.83
N TYR A 29 -12.12 4.55 -5.70
CA TYR A 29 -11.95 5.92 -5.21
C TYR A 29 -10.88 6.64 -6.03
N HIS A 30 -11.28 7.72 -6.67
CA HIS A 30 -10.38 8.57 -7.45
C HIS A 30 -9.64 9.55 -6.56
N THR A 31 -8.45 9.92 -7.00
CA THR A 31 -7.65 10.95 -6.36
C THR A 31 -8.36 12.31 -6.47
N ASP A 32 -8.36 13.08 -5.38
CA ASP A 32 -8.87 14.45 -5.37
C ASP A 32 -8.13 15.35 -6.39
N GLU A 33 -8.85 16.26 -7.03
CA GLU A 33 -8.28 17.16 -8.05
C GLU A 33 -7.12 18.03 -7.52
N ASN A 34 -7.16 18.39 -6.23
CA ASN A 34 -6.12 19.20 -5.58
C ASN A 34 -4.75 18.49 -5.51
N VAL A 35 -4.70 17.18 -5.66
CA VAL A 35 -3.46 16.40 -5.67
C VAL A 35 -2.66 16.60 -6.96
N GLN A 36 -3.29 17.01 -8.06
CA GLN A 36 -2.63 17.30 -9.34
C GLN A 36 -1.48 18.32 -9.21
N VAL A 37 -1.58 19.23 -8.26
CA VAL A 37 -0.54 20.22 -8.00
C VAL A 37 0.81 19.58 -7.60
N TYR A 38 0.79 18.42 -6.96
CA TYR A 38 2.00 17.71 -6.55
C TYR A 38 2.78 17.18 -7.75
N LEU A 39 2.10 16.72 -8.80
CA LEU A 39 2.74 16.24 -10.05
C LEU A 39 3.40 17.38 -10.86
N GLN A 40 2.97 18.62 -10.65
CA GLN A 40 3.47 19.80 -11.40
C GLN A 40 4.47 20.62 -10.61
N LYS A 41 4.58 20.40 -9.30
CA LYS A 41 5.42 21.19 -8.41
C LYS A 41 6.89 20.88 -8.63
N LYS A 42 7.68 21.91 -8.90
CA LYS A 42 9.14 21.85 -8.91
C LYS A 42 9.66 22.29 -7.53
N ASP A 43 9.49 21.41 -6.56
CA ASP A 43 10.00 21.57 -5.19
C ASP A 43 11.36 20.85 -5.03
N SER A 44 11.79 20.69 -3.78
CA SER A 44 12.94 19.85 -3.39
C SER A 44 12.74 18.35 -3.63
N VAL A 45 11.57 17.93 -4.14
CA VAL A 45 11.23 16.56 -4.48
C VAL A 45 10.98 16.46 -5.98
N SER A 46 11.70 15.57 -6.64
CA SER A 46 11.46 15.20 -8.04
C SER A 46 10.51 14.01 -8.10
N ILE A 47 9.42 14.11 -8.85
CA ILE A 47 8.49 12.99 -9.07
C ILE A 47 8.73 12.40 -10.44
N LEU A 48 9.16 11.16 -10.47
CA LEU A 48 9.53 10.42 -11.68
C LEU A 48 8.55 9.26 -11.92
N GLU A 49 8.11 9.10 -13.17
CA GLU A 49 7.27 7.96 -13.55
C GLU A 49 8.11 6.68 -13.62
N MET A 50 7.54 5.60 -13.09
CA MET A 50 8.08 4.24 -13.19
C MET A 50 7.04 3.32 -13.86
N PRO A 51 7.45 2.17 -14.43
CA PRO A 51 6.51 1.19 -14.98
C PRO A 51 5.43 0.73 -13.99
N ASP A 52 5.78 0.69 -12.71
CA ASP A 52 4.93 0.19 -11.63
C ASP A 52 4.49 1.28 -10.63
N GLY A 53 4.55 2.58 -10.97
CA GLY A 53 4.12 3.66 -10.08
C GLY A 53 4.91 4.95 -10.24
N LEU A 54 5.18 5.62 -9.11
CA LEU A 54 5.93 6.87 -9.04
C LEU A 54 7.11 6.74 -8.07
N TYR A 55 8.22 7.35 -8.42
CA TYR A 55 9.36 7.55 -7.55
C TYR A 55 9.44 9.02 -7.15
N LEU A 56 9.43 9.29 -5.86
CA LEU A 56 9.55 10.60 -5.25
C LEU A 56 10.95 10.71 -4.67
N ASP A 57 11.82 11.39 -5.41
CA ASP A 57 13.23 11.60 -5.13
C ASP A 57 13.38 12.90 -4.32
N GLY A 58 13.72 12.78 -3.07
CA GLY A 58 13.90 13.88 -2.11
C GLY A 58 15.38 14.29 -1.95
N PRO A 59 15.70 15.11 -0.94
CA PRO A 59 17.09 15.56 -0.70
C PRO A 59 17.97 14.52 0.02
N GLY A 60 17.44 13.39 0.47
CA GLY A 60 18.18 12.32 1.13
C GLY A 60 18.42 11.14 0.21
N ASP A 61 19.41 10.31 0.52
CA ASP A 61 19.84 9.15 -0.27
C ASP A 61 20.11 7.88 0.57
N ASP A 62 19.93 7.96 1.90
CA ASP A 62 20.22 6.86 2.82
C ASP A 62 19.03 5.88 2.98
N ALA A 63 17.80 6.40 2.94
CA ALA A 63 16.60 5.65 3.29
C ALA A 63 15.48 5.77 2.27
N ALA A 64 14.80 4.68 2.01
CA ALA A 64 13.64 4.66 1.14
C ALA A 64 12.44 3.91 1.74
N VAL A 65 11.22 4.36 1.38
CA VAL A 65 9.98 3.67 1.69
C VAL A 65 9.25 3.26 0.41
N ILE A 66 8.83 1.99 0.37
CA ILE A 66 7.94 1.47 -0.68
C ILE A 66 6.52 1.47 -0.13
N PHE A 67 5.59 2.14 -0.81
CA PHE A 67 4.22 2.34 -0.32
C PHE A 67 3.18 1.57 -1.14
N TYR A 68 2.35 0.79 -0.44
CA TYR A 68 1.24 0.03 -0.99
C TYR A 68 -0.11 0.70 -0.70
N PRO A 69 -0.84 1.17 -1.73
CA PRO A 69 -2.15 1.81 -1.59
C PRO A 69 -3.23 0.92 -0.99
N GLY A 70 -4.26 1.54 -0.42
CA GLY A 70 -5.46 0.87 0.03
C GLY A 70 -6.26 0.23 -1.11
N ALA A 71 -7.17 -0.69 -0.75
CA ALA A 71 -8.03 -1.36 -1.75
C ALA A 71 -8.94 -0.37 -2.45
N LYS A 72 -9.01 -0.48 -3.79
CA LYS A 72 -9.89 0.35 -4.63
C LYS A 72 -9.62 1.86 -4.49
N VAL A 73 -8.40 2.25 -4.10
CA VAL A 73 -7.96 3.65 -4.05
C VAL A 73 -6.95 3.89 -5.16
N GLU A 74 -7.12 4.96 -5.90
CA GLU A 74 -6.14 5.41 -6.88
C GLU A 74 -4.83 5.76 -6.18
N TYR A 75 -3.73 5.17 -6.63
CA TYR A 75 -2.44 5.27 -5.92
C TYR A 75 -1.97 6.72 -5.73
N THR A 76 -2.26 7.61 -6.67
CA THR A 76 -1.89 9.04 -6.59
C THR A 76 -2.53 9.78 -5.43
N ALA A 77 -3.58 9.24 -4.81
CA ALA A 77 -4.19 9.82 -3.61
C ALA A 77 -3.23 9.93 -2.41
N TYR A 78 -2.11 9.19 -2.44
CA TYR A 78 -1.10 9.21 -1.38
C TYR A 78 0.09 10.13 -1.68
N LEU A 79 0.07 10.84 -2.82
CA LEU A 79 1.13 11.79 -3.20
C LEU A 79 1.41 12.88 -2.15
N PRO A 80 0.40 13.52 -1.52
CA PRO A 80 0.66 14.53 -0.50
C PRO A 80 1.46 13.97 0.69
N LEU A 81 1.02 12.83 1.23
CA LEU A 81 1.68 12.15 2.34
C LEU A 81 3.15 11.81 2.01
N LEU A 82 3.35 11.18 0.86
CA LEU A 82 4.69 10.72 0.46
C LEU A 82 5.60 11.87 0.01
N SER A 83 5.04 12.94 -0.57
CA SER A 83 5.81 14.14 -0.88
C SER A 83 6.34 14.82 0.38
N ASP A 84 5.54 14.86 1.44
CA ASP A 84 5.99 15.43 2.71
C ASP A 84 7.04 14.55 3.41
N LEU A 85 6.98 13.24 3.21
CA LEU A 85 8.00 12.32 3.69
C LEU A 85 9.29 12.47 2.87
N ALA A 86 9.19 12.53 1.54
CA ALA A 86 10.35 12.72 0.66
C ALA A 86 11.08 14.04 0.92
N LYS A 87 10.36 15.15 1.18
CA LYS A 87 10.96 16.43 1.61
C LYS A 87 11.80 16.35 2.87
N ARG A 88 11.53 15.35 3.71
CA ARG A 88 12.26 15.09 4.97
C ARG A 88 13.47 14.19 4.77
N GLY A 89 13.78 13.81 3.54
CA GLY A 89 14.96 13.03 3.17
C GLY A 89 14.73 11.52 3.17
N ILE A 90 13.50 11.06 3.01
CA ILE A 90 13.17 9.64 2.83
C ILE A 90 12.54 9.45 1.47
N ASP A 91 13.24 8.87 0.55
CA ASP A 91 12.75 8.62 -0.80
C ASP A 91 11.53 7.68 -0.80
N CYS A 92 10.59 7.91 -1.71
CA CYS A 92 9.33 7.19 -1.69
C CYS A 92 9.00 6.54 -3.03
N PHE A 93 8.69 5.25 -3.01
CA PHE A 93 8.20 4.48 -4.15
C PHE A 93 6.71 4.22 -3.98
N LEU A 94 5.88 5.02 -4.66
CA LEU A 94 4.43 4.87 -4.63
C LEU A 94 3.97 3.88 -5.69
N ILE A 95 3.53 2.71 -5.26
CA ILE A 95 3.27 1.59 -6.16
C ILE A 95 1.85 1.63 -6.74
N LYS A 96 1.75 1.58 -8.06
CA LYS A 96 0.48 1.34 -8.78
C LYS A 96 0.15 -0.15 -8.75
N MET A 97 -0.89 -0.52 -8.02
CA MET A 97 -1.32 -1.91 -7.91
C MET A 97 -2.25 -2.32 -9.06
N PRO A 98 -2.12 -3.55 -9.58
CA PRO A 98 -3.08 -4.06 -10.57
C PRO A 98 -4.50 -4.01 -10.02
N CYS A 99 -5.43 -3.48 -10.79
CA CYS A 99 -6.83 -3.33 -10.41
C CYS A 99 -7.06 -2.53 -9.11
N ASN A 100 -6.11 -1.67 -8.71
CA ASN A 100 -6.11 -0.98 -7.41
C ASN A 100 -6.25 -1.95 -6.21
N LEU A 101 -5.70 -3.16 -6.32
CA LEU A 101 -5.74 -4.19 -5.29
C LEU A 101 -4.32 -4.71 -5.01
N ALA A 102 -3.77 -4.40 -3.84
CA ALA A 102 -2.41 -4.78 -3.44
C ALA A 102 -2.20 -6.30 -3.40
N PHE A 103 -3.27 -7.08 -3.29
CA PHE A 103 -3.23 -8.54 -3.37
C PHE A 103 -2.59 -9.04 -4.68
N PHE A 104 -2.81 -8.36 -5.80
CA PHE A 104 -2.23 -8.74 -7.10
C PHE A 104 -0.81 -8.22 -7.34
N GLY A 105 -0.28 -7.40 -6.42
CA GLY A 105 1.03 -6.78 -6.54
C GLY A 105 1.92 -6.94 -5.31
N GLN A 106 1.63 -7.88 -4.41
CA GLN A 106 2.31 -8.05 -3.13
C GLN A 106 3.85 -8.11 -3.25
N ASN A 107 4.39 -8.71 -4.31
CA ASN A 107 5.82 -8.89 -4.52
C ASN A 107 6.51 -7.74 -5.29
N LYS A 108 5.80 -6.61 -5.55
CA LYS A 108 6.38 -5.49 -6.30
C LYS A 108 7.54 -4.82 -5.55
N ALA A 109 7.54 -4.84 -4.22
CA ALA A 109 8.65 -4.33 -3.41
C ALA A 109 9.99 -4.94 -3.80
N LYS A 110 10.02 -6.27 -4.06
CA LYS A 110 11.26 -6.93 -4.48
C LYS A 110 11.88 -6.30 -5.72
N LYS A 111 11.08 -5.98 -6.74
CA LYS A 111 11.59 -5.39 -7.99
C LYS A 111 12.20 -4.01 -7.76
N ILE A 112 11.64 -3.23 -6.86
CA ILE A 112 12.15 -1.91 -6.50
C ILE A 112 13.49 -2.08 -5.80
N MET A 113 13.58 -2.90 -4.77
CA MET A 113 14.83 -3.16 -4.04
C MET A 113 15.91 -3.80 -4.92
N ASP A 114 15.54 -4.61 -5.93
CA ASP A 114 16.50 -5.16 -6.91
C ASP A 114 17.03 -4.09 -7.91
N SER A 115 16.36 -2.91 -8.02
CA SER A 115 16.67 -1.89 -9.04
C SER A 115 17.28 -0.62 -8.46
N TYR A 116 17.20 -0.40 -7.16
CA TYR A 116 17.71 0.77 -6.46
C TYR A 116 18.52 0.34 -5.25
N GLU A 117 19.50 1.17 -4.86
CA GLU A 117 20.38 0.91 -3.73
C GLU A 117 20.13 1.97 -2.64
N TYR A 118 19.75 1.51 -1.43
CA TYR A 118 19.60 2.32 -0.23
C TYR A 118 20.16 1.55 0.97
N ASP A 119 20.69 2.27 1.93
CA ASP A 119 21.20 1.69 3.19
C ASP A 119 20.06 1.16 4.06
N GLN A 120 18.87 1.81 3.99
CA GLN A 120 17.69 1.45 4.78
C GLN A 120 16.45 1.33 3.90
N TRP A 121 15.79 0.20 4.00
CA TRP A 121 14.55 -0.09 3.29
C TRP A 121 13.38 -0.23 4.24
N TYR A 122 12.36 0.57 4.02
CA TYR A 122 11.09 0.47 4.72
C TYR A 122 9.96 0.10 3.76
N LEU A 123 9.04 -0.74 4.24
CA LEU A 123 7.79 -1.01 3.54
C LEU A 123 6.64 -0.35 4.29
N SER A 124 5.70 0.21 3.57
CA SER A 124 4.53 0.85 4.17
C SER A 124 3.27 0.52 3.37
N GLY A 125 2.12 0.70 3.98
CA GLY A 125 0.86 0.61 3.24
C GLY A 125 -0.35 0.93 4.08
N HIS A 126 -1.40 1.32 3.38
CA HIS A 126 -2.69 1.65 3.96
C HIS A 126 -3.69 0.51 3.78
N SER A 127 -4.45 0.17 4.83
CA SER A 127 -5.55 -0.78 4.79
C SER A 127 -5.13 -2.13 4.16
N LEU A 128 -5.75 -2.60 3.08
CA LEU A 128 -5.34 -3.80 2.35
C LEU A 128 -3.86 -3.71 1.89
N GLY A 129 -3.40 -2.53 1.49
CA GLY A 129 -1.99 -2.32 1.15
C GLY A 129 -1.07 -2.62 2.31
N GLY A 130 -1.41 -2.15 3.51
CA GLY A 130 -0.67 -2.44 4.74
C GLY A 130 -0.69 -3.92 5.12
N ALA A 131 -1.83 -4.60 4.97
CA ALA A 131 -1.93 -6.04 5.21
C ALA A 131 -1.06 -6.84 4.22
N MET A 132 -0.99 -6.43 2.95
CA MET A 132 -0.15 -7.07 1.93
C MET A 132 1.33 -6.73 2.14
N ALA A 133 1.66 -5.52 2.57
CA ALA A 133 3.01 -5.13 2.98
C ALA A 133 3.49 -5.99 4.16
N ALA A 134 2.67 -6.15 5.19
CA ALA A 134 2.97 -7.03 6.32
C ALA A 134 3.16 -8.50 5.90
N SER A 135 2.31 -8.98 4.99
CA SER A 135 2.43 -10.34 4.45
C SER A 135 3.72 -10.55 3.65
N TYR A 136 4.16 -9.56 2.88
CA TYR A 136 5.46 -9.58 2.20
C TYR A 136 6.61 -9.52 3.20
N ALA A 137 6.59 -8.54 4.10
CA ALA A 137 7.63 -8.33 5.11
C ALA A 137 7.86 -9.58 5.96
N SER A 138 6.80 -10.33 6.31
CA SER A 138 6.92 -11.56 7.12
C SER A 138 7.84 -12.64 6.54
N GLY A 139 8.14 -12.59 5.25
CA GLY A 139 9.08 -13.51 4.58
C GLY A 139 10.38 -12.85 4.11
N HIS A 140 10.57 -11.54 4.41
CA HIS A 140 11.69 -10.75 3.87
C HIS A 140 12.24 -9.73 4.90
N MET A 141 12.08 -10.00 6.21
CA MET A 141 12.53 -9.10 7.28
C MET A 141 14.04 -8.81 7.26
N GLU A 142 14.83 -9.74 6.72
CA GLU A 142 16.28 -9.57 6.55
C GLU A 142 16.68 -8.53 5.48
N SER A 143 15.75 -8.17 4.60
CA SER A 143 15.96 -7.20 3.50
C SER A 143 15.25 -5.88 3.78
N LEU A 144 14.65 -5.71 4.95
CA LEU A 144 13.88 -4.55 5.35
C LEU A 144 14.26 -4.14 6.78
N ASP A 145 14.41 -2.84 7.02
CA ASP A 145 14.65 -2.28 8.36
C ASP A 145 13.34 -2.13 9.16
N GLY A 146 12.21 -1.93 8.45
CA GLY A 146 10.95 -1.82 9.15
C GLY A 146 9.70 -1.76 8.25
N LEU A 147 8.57 -1.73 8.94
CA LEU A 147 7.24 -1.69 8.34
C LEU A 147 6.38 -0.60 8.99
N VAL A 148 5.72 0.21 8.18
CA VAL A 148 4.72 1.18 8.64
C VAL A 148 3.33 0.75 8.20
N LEU A 149 2.46 0.47 9.16
CA LEU A 149 1.07 0.08 8.95
C LEU A 149 0.16 1.28 9.17
N LEU A 150 -0.54 1.71 8.13
CA LEU A 150 -1.55 2.75 8.21
C LEU A 150 -2.93 2.10 8.15
N ALA A 151 -3.68 2.16 9.25
CA ALA A 151 -5.00 1.53 9.40
C ALA A 151 -5.00 0.05 8.94
N ALA A 152 -4.01 -0.73 9.40
CA ALA A 152 -3.81 -2.12 8.98
C ALA A 152 -3.26 -2.97 10.13
N TYR A 153 -3.33 -4.30 9.97
CA TYR A 153 -2.81 -5.27 10.92
C TYR A 153 -2.14 -6.46 10.21
N PRO A 154 -1.15 -7.12 10.84
CA PRO A 154 -0.49 -8.27 10.25
C PRO A 154 -1.32 -9.55 10.44
N THR A 155 -1.37 -10.38 9.40
CA THR A 155 -1.97 -11.72 9.47
C THR A 155 -0.93 -12.80 9.81
N LYS A 156 0.36 -12.52 9.54
CA LYS A 156 1.51 -13.40 9.81
C LYS A 156 2.42 -12.81 10.88
N SER A 157 3.31 -13.62 11.45
CA SER A 157 4.30 -13.18 12.43
C SER A 157 5.34 -12.25 11.78
N LEU A 158 5.66 -11.16 12.48
CA LEU A 158 6.70 -10.19 12.18
C LEU A 158 7.78 -10.18 13.26
N LYS A 159 7.83 -11.23 14.10
CA LYS A 159 8.79 -11.34 15.20
C LYS A 159 10.22 -11.46 14.68
N SER A 160 11.04 -10.48 15.05
CA SER A 160 12.45 -10.39 14.71
C SER A 160 13.11 -9.45 15.73
N ASP A 161 14.41 -9.62 15.94
CA ASP A 161 15.20 -8.76 16.82
C ASP A 161 15.78 -7.53 16.08
N SER A 162 15.77 -7.55 14.75
CA SER A 162 16.34 -6.50 13.89
C SER A 162 15.31 -5.79 13.01
N PHE A 163 14.02 -5.99 13.25
CA PHE A 163 12.94 -5.44 12.45
C PHE A 163 12.00 -4.59 13.29
N SER A 164 11.70 -3.39 12.83
CA SER A 164 10.84 -2.43 13.53
C SER A 164 9.46 -2.34 12.90
N VAL A 165 8.41 -2.13 13.70
CA VAL A 165 7.05 -1.91 13.19
C VAL A 165 6.43 -0.69 13.84
N LEU A 166 5.95 0.25 13.01
CA LEU A 166 5.12 1.38 13.40
C LEU A 166 3.70 1.15 12.89
N SER A 167 2.72 1.13 13.79
CA SER A 167 1.30 1.06 13.45
C SER A 167 0.60 2.37 13.79
N ILE A 168 -0.10 2.95 12.81
CA ILE A 168 -0.82 4.21 12.96
C ILE A 168 -2.26 4.00 12.50
N TYR A 169 -3.24 4.40 13.33
CA TYR A 169 -4.66 4.36 12.97
C TYR A 169 -5.43 5.47 13.67
N GLY A 170 -6.64 5.74 13.22
CA GLY A 170 -7.50 6.77 13.79
C GLY A 170 -8.46 6.21 14.84
N SER A 171 -8.79 7.01 15.88
CA SER A 171 -9.76 6.61 16.92
C SER A 171 -11.20 6.51 16.38
N GLU A 172 -11.51 7.20 15.28
CA GLU A 172 -12.82 7.20 14.60
C GLU A 172 -12.83 6.28 13.35
N ASP A 173 -11.86 5.34 13.24
CA ASP A 173 -11.79 4.41 12.11
C ASP A 173 -12.89 3.35 12.20
N GLY A 174 -13.95 3.51 11.42
CA GLY A 174 -15.07 2.58 11.34
C GLY A 174 -14.89 1.39 10.41
N VAL A 175 -13.73 1.27 9.73
CA VAL A 175 -13.42 0.21 8.75
C VAL A 175 -12.42 -0.78 9.33
N LEU A 176 -11.41 -0.29 10.05
CA LEU A 176 -10.37 -1.10 10.66
C LEU A 176 -10.96 -2.03 11.73
N ASN A 177 -10.71 -3.32 11.62
CA ASN A 177 -11.13 -4.28 12.63
C ASN A 177 -10.19 -4.22 13.84
N MET A 178 -10.61 -3.52 14.90
CA MET A 178 -9.80 -3.31 16.12
C MET A 178 -9.51 -4.61 16.88
N GLU A 179 -10.40 -5.61 16.82
CA GLU A 179 -10.13 -6.93 17.40
C GLU A 179 -8.93 -7.59 16.71
N LYS A 180 -8.84 -7.45 15.38
CA LYS A 180 -7.69 -7.95 14.60
C LYS A 180 -6.41 -7.14 14.82
N VAL A 181 -6.51 -5.86 15.10
CA VAL A 181 -5.36 -5.04 15.51
C VAL A 181 -4.82 -5.58 16.84
N GLU A 182 -5.67 -5.80 17.82
CA GLU A 182 -5.28 -6.32 19.14
C GLU A 182 -4.69 -7.74 19.05
N GLU A 183 -5.33 -8.65 18.31
CA GLU A 183 -4.77 -9.97 18.01
C GLU A 183 -3.40 -9.89 17.29
N GLY A 184 -3.23 -8.86 16.45
CA GLY A 184 -2.02 -8.60 15.70
C GLY A 184 -0.81 -8.25 16.57
N LYS A 185 -1.02 -7.63 17.74
CA LYS A 185 0.06 -7.27 18.68
C LYS A 185 0.91 -8.46 19.07
N GLY A 186 0.29 -9.62 19.24
CA GLY A 186 1.01 -10.87 19.53
C GLY A 186 1.96 -11.36 18.42
N LYS A 187 1.89 -10.76 17.22
CA LYS A 187 2.70 -11.08 16.04
C LYS A 187 3.80 -10.05 15.77
N MET A 188 3.80 -8.93 16.49
CA MET A 188 4.75 -7.83 16.30
C MET A 188 6.14 -8.16 16.83
N PRO A 189 7.21 -7.49 16.33
CA PRO A 189 8.56 -7.60 16.89
C PRO A 189 8.64 -6.92 18.27
N ALA A 190 9.80 -7.03 18.91
CA ALA A 190 10.06 -6.33 20.18
C ALA A 190 10.08 -4.80 19.98
N ASP A 191 10.61 -4.33 18.85
CA ASP A 191 10.57 -2.92 18.45
C ASP A 191 9.26 -2.62 17.70
N TYR A 192 8.20 -2.42 18.50
CA TYR A 192 6.87 -2.10 18.02
C TYR A 192 6.35 -0.82 18.67
N THR A 193 5.94 0.12 17.84
CA THR A 193 5.30 1.36 18.27
C THR A 193 3.89 1.45 17.69
N GLU A 194 2.92 1.85 18.52
CA GLU A 194 1.53 2.07 18.12
C GLU A 194 1.13 3.52 18.38
N ILE A 195 0.50 4.15 17.39
CA ILE A 195 -0.02 5.51 17.47
C ILE A 195 -1.49 5.52 17.07
N CYS A 196 -2.35 5.95 18.01
CA CYS A 196 -3.75 6.24 17.72
C CYS A 196 -3.90 7.75 17.51
N ILE A 197 -4.38 8.16 16.32
CA ILE A 197 -4.66 9.57 16.00
C ILE A 197 -6.09 9.87 16.48
N GLU A 198 -6.21 10.74 17.48
CA GLU A 198 -7.50 11.15 18.01
C GLU A 198 -8.35 11.88 16.97
N GLY A 199 -9.60 11.45 16.79
CA GLY A 199 -10.52 11.98 15.77
C GLY A 199 -10.16 11.57 14.32
N GLY A 200 -9.08 10.82 14.11
CA GLY A 200 -8.69 10.30 12.79
C GLY A 200 -9.61 9.19 12.32
N ASN A 201 -9.85 9.09 11.00
CA ASN A 201 -10.65 8.01 10.40
C ASN A 201 -9.83 7.25 9.32
N HIS A 202 -10.44 6.18 8.78
CA HIS A 202 -9.78 5.26 7.84
C HIS A 202 -9.25 5.95 6.57
N ALA A 203 -10.05 6.85 5.97
CA ALA A 203 -9.76 7.45 4.68
C ALA A 203 -8.70 8.56 4.74
N GLN A 204 -8.46 9.15 5.91
CA GLN A 204 -7.61 10.33 6.07
C GLN A 204 -6.11 10.09 5.84
N PHE A 205 -5.70 8.86 5.57
CA PHE A 205 -4.33 8.53 5.11
C PHE A 205 -4.12 8.82 3.61
N GLY A 206 -5.18 9.15 2.86
CA GLY A 206 -5.13 9.51 1.44
C GLY A 206 -6.07 10.68 1.12
N ASN A 207 -5.90 11.24 -0.08
CA ASN A 207 -6.71 12.33 -0.61
C ASN A 207 -7.63 11.80 -1.73
N TYR A 208 -8.83 11.25 -1.33
CA TYR A 208 -9.80 10.62 -2.25
C TYR A 208 -11.21 10.66 -1.70
#